data_5694ed86723812754bbeaaec2cb8bd3b
#
_entry.id   5694ed86723812754bbeaaec2cb8bd3b
#
_cell.length_a   1.000
_cell.length_b   1.000
_cell.length_c   1.000
_cell.angle_alpha   90.00
_cell.angle_beta   90.00
_cell.angle_gamma   90.00
#
_symmetry.space_group_name_H-M   'P 1'
#
loop_
_entity.id
_entity.type
_entity.pdbx_description
1 polymer ?
#
loop_
_entity_poly.entity_id
_entity_poly.type
_entity_poly.pdbx_seq_one_letter_code
_entity_poly.pdbx_strand_id
1 'polypeptide(L)'
;MMPRGVRGAVAGAGRAVLDAVLPPLCLGCNEIVSAPGSLCATCWQGFSFISAPHCACCGTPFAEDLGPEALCAGCLVRRPRYHRARAALIYDDQSRRLVLPFKHGDRTDIARACGGWMARAGADLLASAELVAPVPLHWRRLFMRRYNQAMLLARMIVRVAGPGRTLQLAPDLLRRQRWTGSQAGLKAQERRRNVREAFDVHPKWRTMVAGKTVLLVDDVLTTGATVEACARALQRAGARRVDVLTLARVVRPAL
;
A
#
# COMPACT_ATOMS: atom_id res chain seq x y z
N MET A 1 -25.52 -23.98 28.57
CA MET A 1 -25.19 -23.95 27.14
C MET A 1 -26.28 -23.19 26.39
N MET A 2 -26.11 -21.89 26.13
CA MET A 2 -27.14 -21.06 25.45
C MET A 2 -27.25 -21.42 23.99
N PRO A 3 -28.45 -21.52 23.40
CA PRO A 3 -28.66 -21.88 22.01
C PRO A 3 -28.07 -20.81 21.07
N ARG A 4 -27.47 -21.28 19.97
CA ARG A 4 -26.75 -20.43 18.97
C ARG A 4 -27.57 -19.24 18.43
N GLY A 5 -28.89 -19.32 18.39
CA GLY A 5 -29.78 -18.25 17.94
C GLY A 5 -29.84 -17.02 18.84
N VAL A 6 -29.74 -17.18 20.16
CA VAL A 6 -29.81 -16.08 21.13
C VAL A 6 -28.52 -15.24 21.12
N ARG A 7 -27.39 -15.84 20.91
CA ARG A 7 -26.09 -15.11 20.76
C ARG A 7 -26.05 -14.20 19.53
N GLY A 8 -26.71 -14.58 18.44
CA GLY A 8 -26.79 -13.76 17.22
C GLY A 8 -27.69 -12.54 17.41
N ALA A 9 -28.83 -12.70 18.07
CA ALA A 9 -29.81 -11.61 18.33
C ALA A 9 -29.26 -10.57 19.33
N VAL A 10 -28.59 -11.00 20.39
CA VAL A 10 -27.97 -10.09 21.39
C VAL A 10 -26.77 -9.34 20.77
N ALA A 11 -25.98 -9.98 19.94
CA ALA A 11 -24.88 -9.32 19.23
C ALA A 11 -25.40 -8.30 18.19
N GLY A 12 -26.55 -8.57 17.55
CA GLY A 12 -27.22 -7.66 16.61
C GLY A 12 -27.79 -6.43 17.29
N ALA A 13 -28.51 -6.62 18.43
CA ALA A 13 -29.07 -5.53 19.21
C ALA A 13 -28.00 -4.63 19.83
N GLY A 14 -26.90 -5.21 20.36
CA GLY A 14 -25.77 -4.45 20.88
C GLY A 14 -25.07 -3.61 19.81
N ARG A 15 -24.97 -4.15 18.58
CA ARG A 15 -24.40 -3.42 17.45
C ARG A 15 -25.29 -2.28 16.98
N ALA A 16 -26.61 -2.48 16.92
CA ALA A 16 -27.58 -1.42 16.57
C ALA A 16 -27.56 -0.25 17.55
N VAL A 17 -27.45 -0.53 18.86
CA VAL A 17 -27.30 0.51 19.88
C VAL A 17 -25.96 1.24 19.75
N LEU A 18 -24.88 0.51 19.49
CA LEU A 18 -23.54 1.10 19.27
C LEU A 18 -23.53 1.99 18.02
N ASP A 19 -24.12 1.52 16.92
CA ASP A 19 -24.21 2.27 15.66
C ASP A 19 -25.13 3.50 15.77
N ALA A 20 -26.13 3.48 16.69
CA ALA A 20 -26.97 4.65 16.97
C ALA A 20 -26.24 5.74 17.79
N VAL A 21 -25.30 5.34 18.66
CA VAL A 21 -24.53 6.28 19.51
C VAL A 21 -23.23 6.70 18.82
N LEU A 22 -22.61 5.80 18.06
CA LEU A 22 -21.38 5.99 17.33
C LEU A 22 -21.55 5.51 15.87
N PRO A 23 -22.30 6.28 15.05
CA PRO A 23 -22.56 5.85 13.69
C PRO A 23 -21.27 5.73 12.88
N PRO A 24 -21.20 4.75 11.97
CA PRO A 24 -20.05 4.63 11.09
C PRO A 24 -19.92 5.87 10.21
N LEU A 25 -18.69 6.40 10.13
CA LEU A 25 -18.39 7.61 9.39
C LEU A 25 -17.66 7.31 8.07
N CYS A 26 -17.99 8.10 7.06
CA CYS A 26 -17.32 8.08 5.77
C CYS A 26 -15.82 8.34 5.94
N LEU A 27 -14.99 7.52 5.31
CA LEU A 27 -13.53 7.64 5.41
C LEU A 27 -13.00 8.95 4.79
N GLY A 28 -13.75 9.58 3.87
CA GLY A 28 -13.35 10.80 3.17
C GLY A 28 -13.82 12.10 3.80
N CYS A 29 -15.11 12.18 4.25
CA CYS A 29 -15.73 13.43 4.70
C CYS A 29 -16.32 13.37 6.11
N ASN A 30 -16.31 12.21 6.76
CA ASN A 30 -16.92 11.94 8.07
C ASN A 30 -18.47 12.05 8.10
N GLU A 31 -19.17 12.08 6.97
CA GLU A 31 -20.62 11.90 6.95
C GLU A 31 -21.00 10.47 7.41
N ILE A 32 -22.21 10.32 7.96
CA ILE A 32 -22.73 9.02 8.38
C ILE A 32 -22.90 8.11 7.16
N VAL A 33 -22.44 6.86 7.28
CA VAL A 33 -22.55 5.82 6.23
C VAL A 33 -23.15 4.55 6.82
N SER A 34 -23.58 3.63 5.95
CA SER A 34 -24.24 2.38 6.35
C SER A 34 -23.32 1.34 7.00
N ALA A 35 -22.01 1.43 6.77
CA ALA A 35 -21.07 0.44 7.29
C ALA A 35 -19.69 1.05 7.60
N PRO A 36 -19.01 0.57 8.67
CA PRO A 36 -17.66 1.00 8.99
C PRO A 36 -16.68 0.73 7.85
N GLY A 37 -15.83 1.70 7.54
CA GLY A 37 -14.84 1.59 6.47
C GLY A 37 -15.36 1.86 5.07
N SER A 38 -16.58 2.40 4.95
CA SER A 38 -17.20 2.79 3.68
C SER A 38 -16.94 4.26 3.33
N LEU A 39 -17.14 4.58 2.06
CA LEU A 39 -17.25 5.94 1.55
C LEU A 39 -18.72 6.26 1.29
N CYS A 40 -19.16 7.51 1.51
CA CYS A 40 -20.43 7.99 1.00
C CYS A 40 -20.39 8.09 -0.54
N ALA A 41 -21.56 8.22 -1.19
CA ALA A 41 -21.66 8.25 -2.66
C ALA A 41 -20.80 9.36 -3.28
N THR A 42 -20.84 10.56 -2.69
CA THR A 42 -20.05 11.72 -3.14
C THR A 42 -18.55 11.46 -3.05
N CYS A 43 -18.08 10.93 -1.91
CA CYS A 43 -16.67 10.58 -1.77
C CYS A 43 -16.26 9.45 -2.71
N TRP A 44 -17.11 8.42 -2.88
CA TRP A 44 -16.82 7.34 -3.81
C TRP A 44 -16.62 7.83 -5.24
N GLN A 45 -17.46 8.71 -5.73
CA GLN A 45 -17.34 9.34 -7.05
C GLN A 45 -16.12 10.26 -7.17
N GLY A 46 -15.71 10.90 -6.07
CA GLY A 46 -14.57 11.80 -6.04
C GLY A 46 -13.20 11.10 -5.98
N PHE A 47 -13.14 9.82 -5.60
CA PHE A 47 -11.87 9.09 -5.56
C PHE A 47 -11.51 8.50 -6.93
N SER A 48 -10.32 8.81 -7.41
CA SER A 48 -9.78 8.28 -8.67
C SER A 48 -9.15 6.91 -8.46
N PHE A 49 -9.96 5.84 -8.51
CA PHE A 49 -9.46 4.46 -8.47
C PHE A 49 -8.74 4.10 -9.75
N ILE A 50 -7.60 3.41 -9.64
CA ILE A 50 -6.83 2.95 -10.79
C ILE A 50 -7.29 1.55 -11.16
N SER A 51 -7.76 1.41 -12.39
CA SER A 51 -8.08 0.14 -13.07
C SER A 51 -7.31 0.02 -14.38
N ALA A 52 -7.42 -1.10 -15.07
CA ALA A 52 -6.97 -1.21 -16.46
C ALA A 52 -7.76 -0.22 -17.35
N PRO A 53 -7.11 0.31 -18.42
CA PRO A 53 -5.76 0.04 -18.88
C PRO A 53 -4.69 0.85 -18.13
N HIS A 54 -3.54 0.24 -17.89
CA HIS A 54 -2.42 0.89 -17.21
C HIS A 54 -1.07 0.30 -17.65
N CYS A 55 0.01 1.02 -17.43
CA CYS A 55 1.37 0.57 -17.72
C CYS A 55 1.67 -0.79 -17.06
N ALA A 56 2.06 -1.77 -17.87
CA ALA A 56 2.37 -3.13 -17.41
C ALA A 56 3.44 -3.15 -16.30
N CYS A 57 4.41 -2.24 -16.37
CA CYS A 57 5.50 -2.15 -15.40
C CYS A 57 5.10 -1.33 -14.16
N CYS A 58 4.79 -0.04 -14.30
CA CYS A 58 4.64 0.82 -13.13
C CYS A 58 3.19 1.09 -12.72
N GLY A 59 2.18 0.62 -13.48
CA GLY A 59 0.76 0.81 -13.17
C GLY A 59 0.28 2.25 -13.34
N THR A 60 0.96 3.11 -14.13
CA THR A 60 0.42 4.41 -14.53
C THR A 60 -0.81 4.19 -15.40
N PRO A 61 -1.98 4.77 -15.07
CA PRO A 61 -3.17 4.62 -15.89
C PRO A 61 -2.96 5.22 -17.29
N PHE A 62 -3.60 4.64 -18.28
CA PHE A 62 -3.70 5.14 -19.64
C PHE A 62 -5.12 5.63 -19.91
N ALA A 63 -5.27 6.60 -20.83
CA ALA A 63 -6.57 7.06 -21.29
C ALA A 63 -7.22 6.04 -22.23
N GLU A 64 -6.40 5.27 -22.98
CA GLU A 64 -6.83 4.30 -23.97
C GLU A 64 -6.15 2.96 -23.72
N ASP A 65 -6.75 1.89 -24.21
CA ASP A 65 -6.15 0.55 -24.15
C ASP A 65 -5.04 0.42 -25.21
N LEU A 66 -3.81 0.38 -24.74
CA LEU A 66 -2.61 0.19 -25.55
C LEU A 66 -2.12 -1.27 -25.53
N GLY A 67 -2.94 -2.19 -25.02
CA GLY A 67 -2.62 -3.60 -24.86
C GLY A 67 -1.96 -3.96 -23.52
N PRO A 68 -1.96 -5.25 -23.17
CA PRO A 68 -1.60 -5.73 -21.83
C PRO A 68 -0.14 -5.53 -21.42
N GLU A 69 0.76 -5.45 -22.42
CA GLU A 69 2.21 -5.26 -22.19
C GLU A 69 2.66 -3.81 -22.39
N ALA A 70 1.72 -2.88 -22.60
CA ALA A 70 2.02 -1.48 -22.87
C ALA A 70 2.77 -0.81 -21.73
N LEU A 71 3.75 0.01 -22.08
CA LEU A 71 4.59 0.75 -21.16
C LEU A 71 4.40 2.25 -21.33
N CYS A 72 4.35 2.98 -20.22
CA CYS A 72 4.39 4.43 -20.27
C CYS A 72 5.78 4.94 -20.69
N ALA A 73 5.85 6.17 -21.22
CA ALA A 73 7.09 6.81 -21.69
C ALA A 73 8.21 6.72 -20.63
N GLY A 74 7.91 6.96 -19.36
CA GLY A 74 8.90 6.86 -18.30
C GLY A 74 9.52 5.46 -18.14
N CYS A 75 8.73 4.40 -18.35
CA CYS A 75 9.20 3.00 -18.28
C CYS A 75 9.90 2.56 -19.55
N LEU A 76 9.58 3.15 -20.70
CA LEU A 76 10.33 2.94 -21.95
C LEU A 76 11.74 3.54 -21.85
N VAL A 77 11.86 4.78 -21.36
CA VAL A 77 13.15 5.44 -21.18
C VAL A 77 14.00 4.77 -20.09
N ARG A 78 13.38 4.39 -18.96
CA ARG A 78 14.09 3.76 -17.85
C ARG A 78 13.20 2.80 -17.07
N ARG A 79 13.49 1.50 -17.18
CA ARG A 79 12.85 0.48 -16.35
C ARG A 79 13.23 0.69 -14.88
N PRO A 80 12.25 0.65 -13.96
CA PRO A 80 12.53 0.64 -12.53
C PRO A 80 13.18 -0.69 -12.10
N ARG A 81 13.68 -0.74 -10.86
CA ARG A 81 14.31 -1.94 -10.31
C ARG A 81 13.31 -3.00 -9.82
N TYR A 82 12.07 -2.63 -9.59
CA TYR A 82 11.01 -3.61 -9.34
C TYR A 82 10.45 -4.13 -10.67
N HIS A 83 9.81 -5.30 -10.63
CA HIS A 83 9.25 -5.93 -11.82
C HIS A 83 7.94 -5.27 -12.23
N ARG A 84 6.95 -5.21 -11.30
CA ARG A 84 5.66 -4.55 -11.50
C ARG A 84 5.26 -3.71 -10.29
N ALA A 85 4.49 -2.66 -10.53
CA ALA A 85 3.86 -1.90 -9.47
C ALA A 85 2.37 -1.69 -9.77
N ARG A 86 1.53 -1.71 -8.71
CA ARG A 86 0.11 -1.36 -8.74
C ARG A 86 -0.19 -0.40 -7.62
N ALA A 87 -1.22 0.41 -7.82
CA ALA A 87 -1.74 1.30 -6.80
C ALA A 87 -3.28 1.30 -6.88
N ALA A 88 -3.93 1.49 -5.73
CA ALA A 88 -5.38 1.52 -5.69
C ALA A 88 -5.94 2.87 -6.21
N LEU A 89 -5.25 3.97 -5.92
CA LEU A 89 -5.73 5.34 -6.16
C LEU A 89 -4.70 6.19 -6.89
N ILE A 90 -5.18 7.18 -7.64
CA ILE A 90 -4.36 8.32 -8.03
C ILE A 90 -4.15 9.20 -6.78
N TYR A 91 -2.92 9.73 -6.60
CA TYR A 91 -2.62 10.67 -5.52
C TYR A 91 -2.99 12.08 -5.95
N ASP A 92 -4.19 12.48 -5.64
CA ASP A 92 -4.83 13.77 -5.92
C ASP A 92 -5.33 14.44 -4.62
N ASP A 93 -6.06 15.53 -4.72
CA ASP A 93 -6.57 16.25 -3.55
C ASP A 93 -7.58 15.45 -2.74
N GLN A 94 -8.37 14.56 -3.34
CA GLN A 94 -9.31 13.70 -2.63
C GLN A 94 -8.55 12.60 -1.88
N SER A 95 -7.66 11.87 -2.54
CA SER A 95 -6.87 10.81 -1.90
C SER A 95 -5.93 11.36 -0.82
N ARG A 96 -5.46 12.62 -0.93
CA ARG A 96 -4.69 13.31 0.12
C ARG A 96 -5.48 13.44 1.43
N ARG A 97 -6.80 13.68 1.38
CA ARG A 97 -7.66 13.76 2.57
C ARG A 97 -7.70 12.44 3.35
N LEU A 98 -7.48 11.31 2.69
CA LEU A 98 -7.37 10.00 3.30
C LEU A 98 -5.92 9.72 3.77
N VAL A 99 -4.95 9.96 2.90
CA VAL A 99 -3.54 9.59 3.13
C VAL A 99 -2.88 10.45 4.22
N LEU A 100 -3.19 11.75 4.30
CA LEU A 100 -2.55 12.63 5.30
C LEU A 100 -3.00 12.31 6.74
N PRO A 101 -4.29 12.15 7.06
CA PRO A 101 -4.71 11.70 8.38
C PRO A 101 -4.16 10.30 8.74
N PHE A 102 -4.06 9.39 7.77
CA PHE A 102 -3.41 8.09 7.95
C PHE A 102 -1.94 8.22 8.31
N LYS A 103 -1.24 9.28 7.85
CA LYS A 103 0.16 9.54 8.19
C LYS A 103 0.36 10.27 9.51
N HIS A 104 -0.57 11.11 9.92
CA HIS A 104 -0.38 12.09 10.99
C HIS A 104 -1.54 12.19 12.00
N GLY A 105 -2.68 11.56 11.74
CA GLY A 105 -3.91 11.74 12.49
C GLY A 105 -4.39 10.51 13.26
N ASP A 106 -3.54 9.51 13.49
CA ASP A 106 -3.88 8.25 14.19
C ASP A 106 -5.10 7.49 13.59
N ARG A 107 -5.49 7.79 12.34
CA ARG A 107 -6.61 7.17 11.61
C ARG A 107 -6.23 5.75 11.13
N THR A 108 -5.90 4.87 12.08
CA THR A 108 -5.55 3.47 11.78
C THR A 108 -6.75 2.62 11.34
N ASP A 109 -7.96 3.07 11.67
CA ASP A 109 -9.25 2.50 11.29
C ASP A 109 -9.38 2.32 9.76
N ILE A 110 -8.85 3.26 8.98
CA ILE A 110 -8.92 3.23 7.51
C ILE A 110 -8.07 2.11 6.87
N ALA A 111 -7.11 1.55 7.62
CA ALA A 111 -6.19 0.54 7.08
C ALA A 111 -6.92 -0.68 6.50
N ARG A 112 -8.06 -1.07 7.09
CA ARG A 112 -8.85 -2.21 6.62
C ARG A 112 -9.43 -1.98 5.23
N ALA A 113 -10.09 -0.84 5.02
CA ALA A 113 -10.66 -0.47 3.73
C ALA A 113 -9.57 -0.29 2.68
N CYS A 114 -8.52 0.49 3.01
CA CYS A 114 -7.36 0.71 2.13
C CYS A 114 -6.68 -0.60 1.74
N GLY A 115 -6.49 -1.53 2.68
CA GLY A 115 -5.94 -2.85 2.40
C GLY A 115 -6.81 -3.66 1.44
N GLY A 116 -8.13 -3.57 1.56
CA GLY A 116 -9.08 -4.20 0.61
C GLY A 116 -8.98 -3.61 -0.80
N TRP A 117 -8.91 -2.29 -0.92
CA TRP A 117 -8.72 -1.63 -2.23
C TRP A 117 -7.38 -2.00 -2.86
N MET A 118 -6.31 -2.00 -2.08
CA MET A 118 -4.98 -2.43 -2.53
C MET A 118 -4.97 -3.90 -2.96
N ALA A 119 -5.59 -4.80 -2.19
CA ALA A 119 -5.65 -6.22 -2.54
C ALA A 119 -6.39 -6.45 -3.87
N ARG A 120 -7.43 -5.67 -4.16
CA ARG A 120 -8.14 -5.71 -5.44
C ARG A 120 -7.27 -5.17 -6.57
N ALA A 121 -6.65 -4.00 -6.40
CA ALA A 121 -5.79 -3.38 -7.39
C ALA A 121 -4.54 -4.21 -7.72
N GLY A 122 -4.02 -4.95 -6.74
CA GLY A 122 -2.82 -5.79 -6.86
C GLY A 122 -3.12 -7.29 -6.92
N ALA A 123 -4.33 -7.72 -7.33
CA ALA A 123 -4.72 -9.12 -7.35
C ALA A 123 -3.75 -10.00 -8.17
N ASP A 124 -3.26 -9.47 -9.31
CA ASP A 124 -2.26 -10.09 -10.17
C ASP A 124 -0.88 -10.23 -9.49
N LEU A 125 -0.50 -9.28 -8.64
CA LEU A 125 0.74 -9.34 -7.86
C LEU A 125 0.62 -10.34 -6.71
N LEU A 126 -0.52 -10.33 -6.02
CA LEU A 126 -0.80 -11.23 -4.90
C LEU A 126 -0.85 -12.70 -5.33
N ALA A 127 -1.23 -12.98 -6.57
CA ALA A 127 -1.28 -14.36 -7.10
C ALA A 127 0.11 -15.03 -7.12
N SER A 128 1.19 -14.25 -7.25
CA SER A 128 2.56 -14.76 -7.36
C SER A 128 3.46 -14.41 -6.17
N ALA A 129 2.99 -13.57 -5.25
CA ALA A 129 3.76 -13.16 -4.08
C ALA A 129 3.88 -14.29 -3.05
N GLU A 130 5.06 -14.45 -2.47
CA GLU A 130 5.35 -15.41 -1.40
C GLU A 130 5.62 -14.68 -0.07
N LEU A 131 6.27 -13.51 -0.13
CA LEU A 131 6.55 -12.66 1.03
C LEU A 131 5.92 -11.27 0.82
N VAL A 132 5.30 -10.73 1.86
CA VAL A 132 4.82 -9.34 1.91
C VAL A 132 5.68 -8.56 2.87
N ALA A 133 6.34 -7.52 2.40
CA ALA A 133 7.23 -6.70 3.20
C ALA A 133 6.81 -5.23 3.16
N PRO A 134 6.56 -4.60 4.31
CA PRO A 134 6.34 -3.16 4.36
C PRO A 134 7.64 -2.39 4.09
N VAL A 135 7.55 -1.27 3.40
CA VAL A 135 8.66 -0.33 3.30
C VAL A 135 8.96 0.24 4.69
N PRO A 136 10.21 0.12 5.19
CA PRO A 136 10.53 0.53 6.53
C PRO A 136 10.62 2.05 6.65
N LEU A 137 10.02 2.59 7.71
CA LEU A 137 10.26 3.97 8.14
C LEU A 137 11.60 4.05 8.88
N HIS A 138 12.24 5.20 8.80
CA HIS A 138 13.35 5.50 9.71
C HIS A 138 12.82 5.63 11.17
N TRP A 139 13.58 5.18 12.16
CA TRP A 139 13.16 5.14 13.57
C TRP A 139 12.64 6.51 14.08
N ARG A 140 13.25 7.65 13.68
CA ARG A 140 12.76 9.00 14.03
C ARG A 140 11.35 9.26 13.51
N ARG A 141 11.02 8.82 12.27
CA ARG A 141 9.68 8.96 11.72
C ARG A 141 8.70 7.98 12.38
N LEU A 142 9.17 6.79 12.73
CA LEU A 142 8.37 5.81 13.46
C LEU A 142 8.00 6.35 14.84
N PHE A 143 8.95 6.98 15.55
CA PHE A 143 8.72 7.62 16.83
C PHE A 143 7.70 8.77 16.72
N MET A 144 7.86 9.65 15.73
CA MET A 144 6.94 10.77 15.50
C MET A 144 5.53 10.32 15.06
N ARG A 145 5.43 9.22 14.29
CA ARG A 145 4.17 8.72 13.74
C ARG A 145 3.51 7.63 14.59
N ARG A 146 4.19 7.11 15.62
CA ARG A 146 3.78 6.01 16.50
C ARG A 146 3.60 4.66 15.79
N TYR A 147 3.40 4.62 14.47
CA TYR A 147 3.22 3.41 13.69
C TYR A 147 3.76 3.55 12.25
N ASN A 148 3.95 2.41 11.60
CA ASN A 148 4.30 2.34 10.19
C ASN A 148 3.04 2.02 9.37
N GLN A 149 2.59 2.97 8.54
CA GLN A 149 1.42 2.85 7.67
C GLN A 149 1.54 1.66 6.73
N ALA A 150 2.70 1.50 6.10
CA ALA A 150 2.97 0.37 5.21
C ALA A 150 2.82 -0.98 5.92
N MET A 151 3.16 -1.06 7.22
CA MET A 151 2.95 -2.26 8.04
C MET A 151 1.47 -2.56 8.26
N LEU A 152 0.66 -1.54 8.59
CA LEU A 152 -0.78 -1.72 8.77
C LEU A 152 -1.43 -2.20 7.48
N LEU A 153 -1.08 -1.59 6.34
CA LEU A 153 -1.56 -1.98 5.01
C LEU A 153 -1.13 -3.41 4.67
N ALA A 154 0.14 -3.77 4.89
CA ALA A 154 0.66 -5.12 4.64
C ALA A 154 -0.09 -6.19 5.45
N ARG A 155 -0.37 -5.92 6.73
CA ARG A 155 -1.18 -6.82 7.58
C ARG A 155 -2.60 -7.01 7.02
N MET A 156 -3.24 -5.93 6.56
CA MET A 156 -4.58 -6.02 6.00
C MET A 156 -4.61 -6.77 4.68
N ILE A 157 -3.62 -6.55 3.81
CA ILE A 157 -3.47 -7.26 2.53
C ILE A 157 -3.36 -8.78 2.78
N VAL A 158 -2.48 -9.21 3.68
CA VAL A 158 -2.33 -10.63 4.01
C VAL A 158 -3.61 -11.21 4.60
N ARG A 159 -4.32 -10.45 5.46
CA ARG A 159 -5.61 -10.87 6.03
C ARG A 159 -6.69 -11.03 4.97
N VAL A 160 -6.79 -10.09 4.03
CA VAL A 160 -7.77 -10.11 2.92
C VAL A 160 -7.48 -11.21 1.92
N ALA A 161 -6.19 -11.50 1.67
CA ALA A 161 -5.78 -12.61 0.80
C ALA A 161 -6.26 -13.99 1.30
N GLY A 162 -6.58 -14.09 2.59
CA GLY A 162 -7.22 -15.25 3.21
C GLY A 162 -6.30 -16.44 3.52
N PRO A 163 -6.78 -17.38 4.36
CA PRO A 163 -6.09 -18.63 4.61
C PRO A 163 -6.13 -19.50 3.34
N GLY A 164 -5.03 -20.11 2.99
CA GLY A 164 -4.90 -20.95 1.78
C GLY A 164 -3.91 -20.42 0.75
N ARG A 165 -3.44 -19.19 0.90
CA ARG A 165 -2.28 -18.68 0.17
C ARG A 165 -1.02 -18.78 1.03
N THR A 166 0.08 -19.20 0.43
CA THR A 166 1.41 -19.28 1.06
C THR A 166 2.04 -17.89 1.26
N LEU A 167 1.21 -16.86 1.42
CA LEU A 167 1.62 -15.47 1.53
C LEU A 167 2.02 -15.13 2.96
N GLN A 168 3.32 -14.99 3.21
CA GLN A 168 3.87 -14.71 4.51
C GLN A 168 4.15 -13.23 4.72
N LEU A 169 3.68 -12.65 5.83
CA LEU A 169 4.08 -11.31 6.26
C LEU A 169 5.50 -11.34 6.84
N ALA A 170 6.37 -10.50 6.29
CA ALA A 170 7.75 -10.31 6.73
C ALA A 170 7.96 -8.87 7.25
N PRO A 171 7.54 -8.58 8.50
CA PRO A 171 7.35 -7.22 9.01
C PRO A 171 8.64 -6.40 9.11
N ASP A 172 9.75 -7.03 9.35
CA ASP A 172 11.08 -6.44 9.52
C ASP A 172 12.10 -6.98 8.51
N LEU A 173 11.62 -7.43 7.34
CA LEU A 173 12.45 -7.93 6.25
C LEU A 173 13.50 -6.90 5.84
N LEU A 174 13.10 -5.65 5.72
CA LEU A 174 13.96 -4.53 5.37
C LEU A 174 14.23 -3.64 6.58
N ARG A 175 15.47 -3.17 6.68
CA ARG A 175 15.89 -2.16 7.66
C ARG A 175 16.35 -0.90 6.93
N ARG A 176 16.00 0.26 7.47
CA ARG A 176 16.53 1.53 7.02
C ARG A 176 17.71 1.93 7.90
N GLN A 177 18.92 1.83 7.35
CA GLN A 177 20.16 2.09 8.10
C GLN A 177 20.54 3.58 8.19
N ARG A 178 20.20 4.37 7.15
CA ARG A 178 20.59 5.79 7.09
C ARG A 178 19.38 6.71 7.25
N TRP A 179 19.57 7.76 8.07
CA TRP A 179 18.67 8.90 8.06
C TRP A 179 18.84 9.68 6.77
N THR A 180 17.85 9.68 5.95
CA THR A 180 17.75 10.61 4.84
C THR A 180 16.67 11.62 5.23
N GLY A 181 17.01 12.89 5.37
CA GLY A 181 16.09 13.95 5.80
C GLY A 181 14.71 13.94 5.12
N SER A 182 13.88 14.94 5.36
CA SER A 182 12.60 15.05 4.67
C SER A 182 12.82 15.05 3.15
N GLN A 183 12.08 14.20 2.43
CA GLN A 183 12.10 14.17 0.97
C GLN A 183 11.13 15.21 0.35
N ALA A 184 10.40 15.96 1.20
CA ALA A 184 9.55 17.05 0.76
C ALA A 184 10.43 18.15 0.14
N GLY A 185 10.07 18.62 -1.05
CA GLY A 185 10.83 19.65 -1.77
C GLY A 185 12.02 19.16 -2.62
N LEU A 186 12.53 17.94 -2.44
CA LEU A 186 13.65 17.42 -3.24
C LEU A 186 13.20 17.02 -4.65
N LYS A 187 14.05 17.33 -5.66
CA LYS A 187 13.88 16.84 -7.04
C LYS A 187 14.05 15.32 -7.12
N ALA A 188 13.52 14.69 -8.16
CA ALA A 188 13.55 13.23 -8.33
C ALA A 188 14.97 12.63 -8.26
N GLN A 189 15.96 13.32 -8.83
CA GLN A 189 17.37 12.89 -8.85
C GLN A 189 18.00 12.94 -7.45
N GLU A 190 17.73 14.00 -6.69
CA GLU A 190 18.20 14.16 -5.31
C GLU A 190 17.58 13.11 -4.38
N ARG A 191 16.28 12.81 -4.54
CA ARG A 191 15.61 11.72 -3.82
C ARG A 191 16.26 10.37 -4.09
N ARG A 192 16.66 10.09 -5.34
CA ARG A 192 17.36 8.85 -5.71
C ARG A 192 18.73 8.73 -5.08
N ARG A 193 19.55 9.81 -5.07
CA ARG A 193 20.87 9.83 -4.40
C ARG A 193 20.71 9.61 -2.90
N ASN A 194 19.75 10.30 -2.28
CA ASN A 194 19.53 10.30 -0.84
C ASN A 194 19.17 8.92 -0.27
N VAL A 195 18.51 8.06 -1.05
CA VAL A 195 18.02 6.75 -0.58
C VAL A 195 18.77 5.55 -1.16
N ARG A 196 19.82 5.78 -1.99
CA ARG A 196 20.45 4.70 -2.77
C ARG A 196 20.98 3.53 -1.94
N GLU A 197 21.49 3.77 -0.74
CA GLU A 197 22.06 2.78 0.18
C GLU A 197 21.40 2.81 1.57
N ALA A 198 20.17 3.36 1.64
CA ALA A 198 19.51 3.54 2.91
C ALA A 198 18.87 2.25 3.45
N PHE A 199 18.79 1.19 2.65
CA PHE A 199 18.08 -0.04 2.99
C PHE A 199 18.95 -1.28 2.86
N ASP A 200 18.75 -2.21 3.79
CA ASP A 200 19.35 -3.55 3.77
C ASP A 200 18.34 -4.59 4.26
N VAL A 201 18.57 -5.86 3.88
CA VAL A 201 17.79 -7.00 4.36
C VAL A 201 18.28 -7.41 5.74
N HIS A 202 17.33 -7.57 6.67
CA HIS A 202 17.64 -8.04 8.01
C HIS A 202 18.27 -9.43 7.97
N PRO A 203 19.38 -9.70 8.68
CA PRO A 203 20.12 -10.96 8.61
C PRO A 203 19.25 -12.21 8.74
N LYS A 204 18.26 -12.22 9.64
CA LYS A 204 17.37 -13.38 9.86
C LYS A 204 16.52 -13.76 8.64
N TRP A 205 16.34 -12.84 7.67
CA TRP A 205 15.53 -13.09 6.47
C TRP A 205 16.35 -13.44 5.24
N ARG A 206 17.69 -13.32 5.28
CA ARG A 206 18.52 -13.48 4.08
C ARG A 206 18.33 -14.82 3.38
N THR A 207 18.29 -15.92 4.14
CA THR A 207 18.05 -17.25 3.58
C THR A 207 16.63 -17.43 3.04
N MET A 208 15.65 -16.81 3.70
CA MET A 208 14.24 -16.92 3.32
C MET A 208 13.89 -16.08 2.08
N VAL A 209 14.62 -15.02 1.80
CA VAL A 209 14.39 -14.13 0.63
C VAL A 209 14.91 -14.75 -0.66
N ALA A 210 15.97 -15.57 -0.56
CA ALA A 210 16.60 -16.17 -1.73
C ALA A 210 15.59 -16.99 -2.57
N GLY A 211 15.52 -16.70 -3.86
CA GLY A 211 14.60 -17.34 -4.80
C GLY A 211 13.12 -16.93 -4.68
N LYS A 212 12.75 -16.06 -3.72
CA LYS A 212 11.35 -15.69 -3.45
C LYS A 212 10.87 -14.50 -4.27
N THR A 213 9.55 -14.46 -4.50
CA THR A 213 8.82 -13.29 -5.00
C THR A 213 8.35 -12.47 -3.81
N VAL A 214 8.86 -11.24 -3.70
CA VAL A 214 8.58 -10.31 -2.61
C VAL A 214 7.66 -9.20 -3.08
N LEU A 215 6.54 -8.99 -2.37
CA LEU A 215 5.65 -7.85 -2.55
C LEU A 215 6.01 -6.76 -1.55
N LEU A 216 6.55 -5.64 -2.02
CA LEU A 216 6.76 -4.43 -1.23
C LEU A 216 5.45 -3.66 -1.10
N VAL A 217 5.12 -3.25 0.12
CA VAL A 217 3.94 -2.44 0.42
C VAL A 217 4.36 -1.07 0.93
N ASP A 218 3.77 0.00 0.36
CA ASP A 218 3.95 1.38 0.82
C ASP A 218 2.63 2.17 0.73
N ASP A 219 2.59 3.36 1.30
CA ASP A 219 1.39 4.22 1.25
C ASP A 219 1.29 4.98 -0.08
N VAL A 220 2.36 5.63 -0.55
CA VAL A 220 2.33 6.46 -1.78
C VAL A 220 3.56 6.25 -2.64
N LEU A 221 3.32 5.84 -3.87
CA LEU A 221 4.33 5.78 -4.92
C LEU A 221 4.47 7.15 -5.60
N THR A 222 5.51 7.90 -5.25
CA THR A 222 5.81 9.20 -5.85
C THR A 222 6.78 9.06 -7.03
N THR A 223 8.08 9.23 -6.79
CA THR A 223 9.13 9.04 -7.80
C THR A 223 9.61 7.60 -7.93
N GLY A 224 9.19 6.72 -7.02
CA GLY A 224 9.65 5.35 -6.92
C GLY A 224 11.03 5.17 -6.26
N ALA A 225 11.72 6.27 -5.86
CA ALA A 225 13.09 6.19 -5.35
C ALA A 225 13.24 5.26 -4.14
N THR A 226 12.28 5.31 -3.21
CA THR A 226 12.28 4.47 -2.00
C THR A 226 12.08 3.00 -2.34
N VAL A 227 11.04 2.67 -3.10
CA VAL A 227 10.75 1.27 -3.48
C VAL A 227 11.82 0.69 -4.39
N GLU A 228 12.45 1.48 -5.26
CA GLU A 228 13.60 1.05 -6.06
C GLU A 228 14.82 0.75 -5.18
N ALA A 229 15.07 1.52 -4.12
CA ALA A 229 16.16 1.25 -3.18
C ALA A 229 15.90 -0.02 -2.36
N CYS A 230 14.65 -0.23 -1.91
CA CYS A 230 14.22 -1.48 -1.27
C CYS A 230 14.35 -2.68 -2.22
N ALA A 231 13.91 -2.53 -3.47
CA ALA A 231 14.02 -3.58 -4.49
C ALA A 231 15.48 -3.97 -4.75
N ARG A 232 16.39 -2.99 -4.85
CA ARG A 232 17.85 -3.27 -4.96
C ARG A 232 18.38 -4.06 -3.77
N ALA A 233 17.98 -3.71 -2.54
CA ALA A 233 18.41 -4.43 -1.35
C ALA A 233 17.94 -5.89 -1.37
N LEU A 234 16.69 -6.13 -1.75
CA LEU A 234 16.10 -7.46 -1.88
C LEU A 234 16.77 -8.29 -2.98
N GLN A 235 17.03 -7.67 -4.15
CA GLN A 235 17.74 -8.33 -5.26
C GLN A 235 19.17 -8.72 -4.88
N ARG A 236 19.91 -7.86 -4.16
CA ARG A 236 21.23 -8.21 -3.61
C ARG A 236 21.18 -9.38 -2.62
N ALA A 237 20.06 -9.53 -1.92
CA ALA A 237 19.83 -10.66 -1.01
C ALA A 237 19.29 -11.91 -1.72
N GLY A 238 19.19 -11.92 -3.05
CA GLY A 238 18.81 -13.08 -3.86
C GLY A 238 17.30 -13.21 -4.11
N ALA A 239 16.49 -12.17 -3.86
CA ALA A 239 15.07 -12.20 -4.27
C ALA A 239 14.94 -12.43 -5.78
N ARG A 240 14.13 -13.43 -6.17
CA ARG A 240 13.86 -13.76 -7.58
C ARG A 240 13.12 -12.62 -8.29
N ARG A 241 12.14 -12.04 -7.59
CA ARG A 241 11.28 -10.98 -8.12
C ARG A 241 10.83 -10.04 -7.00
N VAL A 242 10.71 -8.77 -7.32
CA VAL A 242 10.19 -7.75 -6.41
C VAL A 242 9.07 -7.00 -7.13
N ASP A 243 7.87 -7.08 -6.59
CA ASP A 243 6.70 -6.32 -7.00
C ASP A 243 6.37 -5.25 -5.94
N VAL A 244 5.59 -4.23 -6.32
CA VAL A 244 5.25 -3.11 -5.45
C VAL A 244 3.73 -2.89 -5.43
N LEU A 245 3.14 -2.72 -4.26
CA LEU A 245 1.73 -2.40 -4.09
C LEU A 245 1.59 -1.21 -3.15
N THR A 246 0.92 -0.15 -3.63
CA THR A 246 0.73 1.09 -2.86
C THR A 246 -0.73 1.48 -2.76
N LEU A 247 -1.09 2.26 -1.75
CA LEU A 247 -2.44 2.81 -1.63
C LEU A 247 -2.70 3.84 -2.73
N ALA A 248 -1.74 4.75 -2.95
CA ALA A 248 -1.88 5.76 -3.98
C ALA A 248 -0.58 5.93 -4.80
N ARG A 249 -0.71 6.49 -5.99
CA ARG A 249 0.44 6.88 -6.82
C ARG A 249 0.28 8.27 -7.40
N VAL A 250 1.38 8.99 -7.50
CA VAL A 250 1.44 10.24 -8.24
C VAL A 250 1.50 9.92 -9.74
N VAL A 251 0.51 10.43 -10.48
CA VAL A 251 0.51 10.42 -11.94
C VAL A 251 0.98 11.79 -12.41
N ARG A 252 1.96 11.83 -13.29
CA ARG A 252 2.41 13.07 -13.93
C ARG A 252 1.72 13.16 -15.26
N PRO A 253 1.22 14.35 -15.66
CA PRO A 253 0.78 14.58 -17.03
C PRO A 253 1.88 14.13 -17.99
N ALA A 254 1.52 13.49 -19.09
CA ALA A 254 2.43 13.32 -20.21
C ALA A 254 2.77 14.74 -20.70
N LEU A 255 4.06 15.08 -20.79
CA LEU A 255 4.53 16.30 -21.41
C LEU A 255 4.30 16.20 -22.91
#